data_4e0fc0d5d6cd17be49d12b460a4e1fa2
#
_entry.id   4e0fc0d5d6cd17be49d12b460a4e1fa2
#
_cell.length_a   1.000
_cell.length_b   1.000
_cell.length_c   1.000
_cell.angle_alpha   90.00
_cell.angle_beta   90.00
_cell.angle_gamma   90.00
#
_symmetry.space_group_name_H-M   'P 1'
#
loop_
_entity.id
_entity.type
_entity.pdbx_description
1 polymer ?
#
loop_
_entity_poly.entity_id
_entity_poly.type
_entity_poly.pdbx_seq_one_letter_code
_entity_poly.pdbx_strand_id
1 'polypeptide(L)'
;MDQWILTLLTFIPLMGAIVILLLPGSQKNAIRWVALFTTLVCLILAVWLYGAYDRLNPSMQFVVQTPWIGSFSIDYHVGIDGLSVSMILLTALISVICIPASWSIDKGVKGYFALFLLLETGMQGVFVSLVFFLFYVFWEVMLLPMYFLVGIWGGPRKEYAAIKFFLFTLAGSVLLLLAMLAMYFNTIDPATGKNTFNMLAMMDQANHSEWLRSGVIFGKSAGLMLWVAMFIGFAIKVPLFPFHTWLPDAHVE
;
A
#
# COMPACT_ATOMS: atom_id res chain seq x y z
N MET A 1 -0.90 14.96 -19.26
CA MET A 1 -1.69 14.33 -18.19
C MET A 1 -1.18 12.91 -17.88
N ASP A 2 -0.73 12.20 -18.89
CA ASP A 2 -0.36 10.79 -18.78
C ASP A 2 0.76 10.47 -17.79
N GLN A 3 1.76 11.34 -17.69
CA GLN A 3 2.89 11.13 -16.75
C GLN A 3 2.52 11.22 -15.26
N TRP A 4 1.50 11.99 -14.89
CA TRP A 4 1.17 12.24 -13.47
C TRP A 4 -0.09 11.52 -12.99
N ILE A 5 -0.73 10.72 -13.85
CA ILE A 5 -2.00 10.05 -13.53
C ILE A 5 -1.91 9.15 -12.31
N LEU A 6 -0.82 8.37 -12.17
CA LEU A 6 -0.61 7.48 -11.03
C LEU A 6 -0.40 8.27 -9.74
N THR A 7 0.35 9.37 -9.81
CA THR A 7 0.54 10.29 -8.67
C THR A 7 -0.79 10.91 -8.25
N LEU A 8 -1.59 11.37 -9.21
CA LEU A 8 -2.92 11.93 -8.93
C LEU A 8 -3.83 10.89 -8.29
N LEU A 9 -3.93 9.68 -8.85
CA LEU A 9 -4.71 8.58 -8.29
C LEU A 9 -4.32 8.26 -6.85
N THR A 10 -3.03 8.27 -6.54
CA THR A 10 -2.52 7.96 -5.21
C THR A 10 -2.82 9.07 -4.21
N PHE A 11 -2.67 10.35 -4.60
CA PHE A 11 -2.71 11.47 -3.65
C PHE A 11 -4.02 12.26 -3.63
N ILE A 12 -4.94 12.08 -4.60
CA ILE A 12 -6.28 12.71 -4.54
C ILE A 12 -7.05 12.27 -3.28
N PRO A 13 -7.08 11.00 -2.85
CA PRO A 13 -7.75 10.63 -1.60
C PRO A 13 -7.12 11.32 -0.38
N LEU A 14 -5.80 11.44 -0.33
CA LEU A 14 -5.11 12.18 0.74
C LEU A 14 -5.52 13.66 0.77
N MET A 15 -5.61 14.30 -0.39
CA MET A 15 -6.09 15.69 -0.48
C MET A 15 -7.54 15.80 -0.01
N GLY A 16 -8.40 14.85 -0.37
CA GLY A 16 -9.77 14.75 0.14
C GLY A 16 -9.81 14.60 1.66
N ALA A 17 -8.95 13.77 2.24
CA ALA A 17 -8.82 13.62 3.68
C ALA A 17 -8.42 14.94 4.37
N ILE A 18 -7.46 15.67 3.80
CA ILE A 18 -7.04 16.99 4.31
C ILE A 18 -8.19 17.98 4.25
N VAL A 19 -8.93 18.04 3.13
CA VAL A 19 -10.12 18.90 3.01
C VAL A 19 -11.15 18.56 4.08
N ILE A 20 -11.44 17.29 4.31
CA ILE A 20 -12.36 16.83 5.38
C ILE A 20 -11.85 17.31 6.75
N LEU A 21 -10.55 17.22 7.01
CA LEU A 21 -9.95 17.66 8.27
C LEU A 21 -10.04 19.18 8.49
N LEU A 22 -10.20 19.97 7.45
CA LEU A 22 -10.40 21.41 7.54
C LEU A 22 -11.88 21.80 7.75
N LEU A 23 -12.83 20.94 7.37
CA LEU A 23 -14.26 21.21 7.54
C LEU A 23 -14.67 21.17 9.01
N PRO A 24 -15.67 21.96 9.43
CA PRO A 24 -16.27 21.84 10.76
C PRO A 24 -16.95 20.50 10.96
N GLY A 25 -16.72 19.85 12.11
CA GLY A 25 -17.29 18.53 12.40
C GLY A 25 -18.84 18.49 12.48
N SER A 26 -19.48 19.66 12.61
CA SER A 26 -20.94 19.81 12.56
C SER A 26 -21.53 19.59 11.15
N GLN A 27 -20.74 19.78 10.11
CA GLN A 27 -21.20 19.67 8.72
C GLN A 27 -21.09 18.22 8.20
N LYS A 28 -21.73 17.28 8.87
CA LYS A 28 -21.66 15.84 8.55
C LYS A 28 -21.94 15.52 7.09
N ASN A 29 -22.98 16.15 6.49
CA ASN A 29 -23.33 15.91 5.10
C ASN A 29 -22.28 16.43 4.13
N ALA A 30 -21.70 17.61 4.38
CA ALA A 30 -20.60 18.13 3.55
C ALA A 30 -19.39 17.17 3.55
N ILE A 31 -19.03 16.64 4.71
CA ILE A 31 -17.95 15.67 4.87
C ILE A 31 -18.22 14.40 4.02
N ARG A 32 -19.44 13.83 4.10
CA ARG A 32 -19.85 12.65 3.33
C ARG A 32 -19.79 12.92 1.83
N TRP A 33 -20.27 14.08 1.37
CA TRP A 33 -20.24 14.45 -0.05
C TRP A 33 -18.82 14.69 -0.56
N VAL A 34 -17.94 15.32 0.24
CA VAL A 34 -16.54 15.47 -0.12
C VAL A 34 -15.86 14.11 -0.26
N ALA A 35 -16.08 13.18 0.69
CA ALA A 35 -15.55 11.84 0.59
C ALA A 35 -16.04 11.11 -0.68
N LEU A 36 -17.35 11.15 -0.96
CA LEU A 36 -17.93 10.53 -2.14
C LEU A 36 -17.40 11.15 -3.45
N PHE A 37 -17.30 12.46 -3.51
CA PHE A 37 -16.77 13.15 -4.69
C PHE A 37 -15.31 12.78 -4.93
N THR A 38 -14.49 12.73 -3.88
CA THR A 38 -13.07 12.35 -3.95
C THR A 38 -12.90 10.93 -4.51
N THR A 39 -13.63 9.96 -3.96
CA THR A 39 -13.57 8.56 -4.44
C THR A 39 -14.11 8.40 -5.86
N LEU A 40 -15.16 9.15 -6.23
CA LEU A 40 -15.66 9.18 -7.61
C LEU A 40 -14.63 9.71 -8.61
N VAL A 41 -13.92 10.76 -8.26
CA VAL A 41 -12.82 11.28 -9.10
C VAL A 41 -11.75 10.20 -9.29
N CYS A 42 -11.35 9.51 -8.22
CA CYS A 42 -10.40 8.39 -8.30
C CYS A 42 -10.93 7.27 -9.20
N LEU A 43 -12.20 6.91 -9.10
CA LEU A 43 -12.81 5.89 -9.96
C LEU A 43 -12.80 6.30 -11.44
N ILE A 44 -13.15 7.55 -11.75
CA ILE A 44 -13.12 8.06 -13.13
C ILE A 44 -11.71 7.98 -13.70
N LEU A 45 -10.69 8.39 -12.92
CA LEU A 45 -9.30 8.31 -13.32
C LEU A 45 -8.83 6.85 -13.49
N ALA A 46 -9.25 5.94 -12.61
CA ALA A 46 -8.92 4.52 -12.70
C ALA A 46 -9.55 3.85 -13.92
N VAL A 47 -10.82 4.19 -14.25
CA VAL A 47 -11.49 3.71 -15.48
C VAL A 47 -10.78 4.24 -16.72
N TRP A 48 -10.41 5.51 -16.73
CA TRP A 48 -9.64 6.10 -17.82
C TRP A 48 -8.29 5.38 -17.98
N LEU A 49 -7.55 5.17 -16.87
CA LEU A 49 -6.29 4.47 -16.85
C LEU A 49 -6.40 3.05 -17.41
N TYR A 50 -7.45 2.31 -17.00
CA TYR A 50 -7.73 0.97 -17.50
C TYR A 50 -8.01 0.94 -19.01
N GLY A 51 -8.69 1.95 -19.53
CA GLY A 51 -8.96 2.10 -20.97
C GLY A 51 -7.72 2.52 -21.79
N ALA A 52 -6.82 3.30 -21.17
CA ALA A 52 -5.59 3.77 -21.80
C ALA A 52 -4.42 2.76 -21.72
N TYR A 53 -4.56 1.73 -20.87
CA TYR A 53 -3.53 0.70 -20.70
C TYR A 53 -3.40 -0.19 -21.96
N ASP A 54 -2.21 -0.26 -22.52
CA ASP A 54 -1.90 -1.15 -23.66
C ASP A 54 -1.62 -2.58 -23.17
N ARG A 55 -2.57 -3.47 -23.45
CA ARG A 55 -2.50 -4.89 -23.05
C ARG A 55 -1.49 -5.71 -23.83
N LEU A 56 -0.99 -5.22 -24.95
CA LEU A 56 -0.01 -5.91 -25.79
C LEU A 56 1.42 -5.57 -25.40
N ASN A 57 1.62 -4.50 -24.66
CA ASN A 57 2.93 -4.08 -24.19
C ASN A 57 3.26 -4.73 -22.83
N PRO A 58 4.26 -5.64 -22.73
CA PRO A 58 4.63 -6.32 -21.50
C PRO A 58 5.44 -5.47 -20.53
N SER A 59 5.87 -4.26 -20.93
CA SER A 59 6.69 -3.37 -20.09
C SER A 59 5.81 -2.58 -19.12
N MET A 60 6.43 -2.06 -18.04
CA MET A 60 5.78 -1.11 -17.14
C MET A 60 5.32 0.14 -17.88
N GLN A 61 4.10 0.57 -17.63
CA GLN A 61 3.48 1.72 -18.29
C GLN A 61 3.22 2.86 -17.31
N PHE A 62 3.01 4.08 -17.84
CA PHE A 62 2.80 5.31 -17.06
C PHE A 62 3.90 5.57 -16.04
N VAL A 63 5.13 5.17 -16.36
CA VAL A 63 6.27 5.24 -15.44
C VAL A 63 6.64 6.70 -15.16
N VAL A 64 6.77 7.01 -13.88
CA VAL A 64 7.35 8.28 -13.38
C VAL A 64 8.49 7.94 -12.45
N GLN A 65 9.65 8.51 -12.69
CA GLN A 65 10.81 8.37 -11.81
C GLN A 65 11.40 9.74 -11.51
N THR A 66 11.46 10.09 -10.24
CA THR A 66 12.07 11.33 -9.77
C THR A 66 12.89 11.08 -8.52
N PRO A 67 14.09 11.64 -8.38
CA PRO A 67 14.91 11.49 -7.18
C PRO A 67 14.17 11.99 -5.94
N TRP A 68 14.17 11.18 -4.86
CA TRP A 68 13.54 11.57 -3.58
C TRP A 68 14.57 11.62 -2.45
N ILE A 69 15.19 10.49 -2.09
CA ILE A 69 16.20 10.43 -1.01
C ILE A 69 17.53 9.95 -1.60
N GLY A 70 18.32 10.89 -2.11
CA GLY A 70 19.54 10.59 -2.85
C GLY A 70 20.63 9.85 -2.05
N SER A 71 20.68 10.04 -0.70
CA SER A 71 21.63 9.34 0.17
C SER A 71 21.47 7.82 0.18
N PHE A 72 20.26 7.32 -0.06
CA PHE A 72 19.94 5.89 -0.12
C PHE A 72 19.53 5.39 -1.51
N SER A 73 19.71 6.21 -2.54
CA SER A 73 19.26 5.90 -3.91
C SER A 73 17.76 5.52 -3.96
N ILE A 74 16.94 6.25 -3.19
CA ILE A 74 15.49 6.06 -3.16
C ILE A 74 14.87 7.11 -4.06
N ASP A 75 14.22 6.65 -5.11
CA ASP A 75 13.44 7.46 -6.04
C ASP A 75 11.95 7.34 -5.75
N TYR A 76 11.21 8.40 -6.03
CA TYR A 76 9.78 8.27 -6.28
C TYR A 76 9.63 7.64 -7.67
N HIS A 77 9.47 6.33 -7.71
CA HIS A 77 9.37 5.57 -8.93
C HIS A 77 8.09 4.75 -8.90
N VAL A 78 7.16 5.12 -9.74
CA VAL A 78 5.84 4.51 -9.86
C VAL A 78 5.60 4.09 -11.30
N GLY A 79 4.81 3.03 -11.47
CA GLY A 79 4.45 2.48 -12.77
C GLY A 79 3.44 1.35 -12.57
N ILE A 80 2.84 0.87 -13.63
CA ILE A 80 1.84 -0.20 -13.58
C ILE A 80 2.08 -1.27 -14.63
N ASP A 81 1.66 -2.47 -14.28
CA ASP A 81 1.48 -3.61 -15.16
C ASP A 81 0.00 -4.00 -15.26
N GLY A 82 -0.31 -5.08 -15.96
CA GLY A 82 -1.69 -5.55 -16.13
C GLY A 82 -2.38 -5.98 -14.85
N LEU A 83 -1.62 -6.47 -13.84
CA LEU A 83 -2.16 -6.81 -12.53
C LEU A 83 -2.46 -5.54 -11.73
N SER A 84 -1.50 -4.62 -11.67
CA SER A 84 -1.63 -3.35 -10.94
C SER A 84 -2.81 -2.51 -11.41
N VAL A 85 -3.02 -2.37 -12.73
CA VAL A 85 -4.15 -1.58 -13.27
C VAL A 85 -5.50 -2.17 -12.86
N SER A 86 -5.61 -3.50 -12.80
CA SER A 86 -6.82 -4.18 -12.36
C SER A 86 -7.09 -3.97 -10.87
N MET A 87 -6.05 -4.00 -10.04
CA MET A 87 -6.15 -3.78 -8.59
C MET A 87 -6.44 -2.31 -8.25
N ILE A 88 -5.89 -1.36 -8.99
CA ILE A 88 -6.20 0.07 -8.88
C ILE A 88 -7.69 0.32 -9.17
N LEU A 89 -8.21 -0.25 -10.26
CA LEU A 89 -9.62 -0.13 -10.61
C LEU A 89 -10.53 -0.74 -9.55
N LEU A 90 -10.19 -1.93 -9.06
CA LEU A 90 -10.94 -2.61 -7.99
C LEU A 90 -10.95 -1.78 -6.71
N THR A 91 -9.80 -1.23 -6.30
CA THR A 91 -9.68 -0.38 -5.12
C THR A 91 -10.58 0.85 -5.24
N ALA A 92 -10.52 1.57 -6.35
CA ALA A 92 -11.34 2.76 -6.58
C ALA A 92 -12.84 2.42 -6.61
N LEU A 93 -13.23 1.30 -7.22
CA LEU A 93 -14.63 0.86 -7.26
C LEU A 93 -15.15 0.53 -5.85
N ILE A 94 -14.41 -0.25 -5.07
CA ILE A 94 -14.80 -0.60 -3.71
C ILE A 94 -14.86 0.65 -2.84
N SER A 95 -13.91 1.57 -2.96
CA SER A 95 -13.90 2.82 -2.19
C SER A 95 -15.17 3.64 -2.42
N VAL A 96 -15.59 3.79 -3.68
CA VAL A 96 -16.86 4.50 -4.00
C VAL A 96 -18.07 3.81 -3.37
N ILE A 97 -18.13 2.48 -3.39
CA ILE A 97 -19.27 1.73 -2.83
C ILE A 97 -19.29 1.84 -1.29
N CYS A 98 -18.14 1.83 -0.65
CA CYS A 98 -18.02 1.89 0.82
C CYS A 98 -18.50 3.23 1.39
N ILE A 99 -18.36 4.35 0.67
CA ILE A 99 -18.82 5.65 1.18
C ILE A 99 -20.34 5.68 1.42
N PRO A 100 -21.21 5.34 0.44
CA PRO A 100 -22.65 5.26 0.69
C PRO A 100 -23.02 4.18 1.71
N ALA A 101 -22.33 3.03 1.70
CA ALA A 101 -22.56 1.98 2.69
C ALA A 101 -22.31 2.46 4.13
N SER A 102 -21.38 3.41 4.31
CA SER A 102 -21.06 4.02 5.59
C SER A 102 -21.84 5.30 5.90
N TRP A 103 -22.90 5.61 5.13
CA TRP A 103 -23.64 6.86 5.27
C TRP A 103 -24.36 7.00 6.61
N SER A 104 -24.70 5.89 7.25
CA SER A 104 -25.38 5.82 8.55
C SER A 104 -24.47 6.11 9.74
N ILE A 105 -23.16 6.20 9.54
CA ILE A 105 -22.21 6.48 10.62
C ILE A 105 -22.37 7.94 11.08
N ASP A 106 -22.78 8.13 12.34
CA ASP A 106 -23.03 9.44 12.95
C ASP A 106 -22.02 9.84 14.02
N LYS A 107 -21.26 8.87 14.53
CA LYS A 107 -20.22 9.09 15.55
C LYS A 107 -18.88 9.38 14.86
N GLY A 108 -18.29 10.55 15.15
CA GLY A 108 -16.93 10.87 14.68
C GLY A 108 -16.79 10.90 13.15
N VAL A 109 -17.83 11.32 12.42
CA VAL A 109 -17.95 11.30 10.94
C VAL A 109 -16.71 11.84 10.26
N LYS A 110 -16.16 12.95 10.76
CA LYS A 110 -14.96 13.60 10.23
C LYS A 110 -13.74 12.68 10.27
N GLY A 111 -13.48 12.05 11.43
CA GLY A 111 -12.37 11.11 11.60
C GLY A 111 -12.53 9.86 10.74
N TYR A 112 -13.77 9.32 10.69
CA TYR A 112 -14.07 8.13 9.91
C TYR A 112 -13.72 8.29 8.42
N PHE A 113 -14.28 9.30 7.76
CA PHE A 113 -14.07 9.50 6.33
C PHE A 113 -12.65 9.97 6.00
N ALA A 114 -12.01 10.74 6.89
CA ALA A 114 -10.60 11.12 6.69
C ALA A 114 -9.68 9.90 6.76
N LEU A 115 -9.87 9.00 7.73
CA LEU A 115 -9.12 7.74 7.84
C LEU A 115 -9.40 6.79 6.66
N PHE A 116 -10.64 6.75 6.20
CA PHE A 116 -11.02 5.94 5.05
C PHE A 116 -10.29 6.39 3.77
N LEU A 117 -10.24 7.70 3.50
CA LEU A 117 -9.50 8.24 2.35
C LEU A 117 -7.98 8.07 2.50
N LEU A 118 -7.46 8.13 3.73
CA LEU A 118 -6.04 7.82 3.98
C LEU A 118 -5.74 6.34 3.70
N LEU A 119 -6.66 5.44 4.04
CA LEU A 119 -6.56 4.02 3.71
C LEU A 119 -6.53 3.80 2.19
N GLU A 120 -7.42 4.46 1.45
CA GLU A 120 -7.44 4.41 -0.03
C GLU A 120 -6.11 4.89 -0.63
N THR A 121 -5.54 5.98 -0.09
CA THR A 121 -4.20 6.47 -0.48
C THR A 121 -3.14 5.38 -0.34
N GLY A 122 -3.11 4.68 0.80
CA GLY A 122 -2.19 3.58 1.03
C GLY A 122 -2.38 2.43 0.04
N MET A 123 -3.62 2.01 -0.19
CA MET A 123 -3.95 0.94 -1.14
C MET A 123 -3.52 1.28 -2.58
N GLN A 124 -3.84 2.48 -3.06
CA GLN A 124 -3.42 2.94 -4.40
C GLN A 124 -1.88 2.99 -4.50
N GLY A 125 -1.21 3.54 -3.47
CA GLY A 125 0.23 3.68 -3.44
C GLY A 125 0.98 2.34 -3.48
N VAL A 126 0.45 1.30 -2.82
CA VAL A 126 1.01 -0.05 -2.87
C VAL A 126 1.03 -0.62 -4.29
N PHE A 127 -0.05 -0.40 -5.06
CA PHE A 127 -0.18 -0.98 -6.40
C PHE A 127 0.61 -0.25 -7.48
N VAL A 128 1.04 0.99 -7.23
CA VAL A 128 1.82 1.77 -8.22
C VAL A 128 3.31 1.78 -7.94
N SER A 129 3.76 1.39 -6.74
CA SER A 129 5.15 1.52 -6.33
C SER A 129 6.07 0.52 -7.03
N LEU A 130 7.15 1.00 -7.65
CA LEU A 130 8.22 0.20 -8.24
C LEU A 130 9.51 0.21 -7.40
N VAL A 131 9.55 0.96 -6.32
CA VAL A 131 10.61 0.99 -5.32
C VAL A 131 10.12 0.32 -4.05
N PHE A 132 10.85 -0.68 -3.55
CA PHE A 132 10.42 -1.49 -2.42
C PHE A 132 10.25 -0.65 -1.13
N PHE A 133 11.09 0.37 -0.94
CA PHE A 133 10.92 1.31 0.16
C PHE A 133 9.62 2.11 0.05
N LEU A 134 9.28 2.63 -1.14
CA LEU A 134 8.03 3.36 -1.38
C LEU A 134 6.81 2.46 -1.18
N PHE A 135 6.87 1.23 -1.69
CA PHE A 135 5.86 0.20 -1.42
C PHE A 135 5.67 -0.01 0.08
N TYR A 136 6.77 -0.16 0.85
CA TYR A 136 6.72 -0.39 2.28
C TYR A 136 6.10 0.79 3.03
N VAL A 137 6.41 2.03 2.64
CA VAL A 137 5.78 3.23 3.23
C VAL A 137 4.25 3.19 3.05
N PHE A 138 3.75 2.93 1.85
CA PHE A 138 2.30 2.83 1.62
C PHE A 138 1.68 1.62 2.32
N TRP A 139 2.40 0.50 2.38
CA TRP A 139 2.00 -0.70 3.12
C TRP A 139 1.79 -0.42 4.62
N GLU A 140 2.65 0.38 5.24
CA GLU A 140 2.54 0.77 6.63
C GLU A 140 1.50 1.87 6.87
N VAL A 141 1.36 2.80 5.93
CA VAL A 141 0.33 3.86 6.02
C VAL A 141 -1.07 3.29 6.18
N MET A 142 -1.37 2.13 5.59
CA MET A 142 -2.68 1.47 5.75
C MET A 142 -2.94 0.94 7.16
N LEU A 143 -1.90 0.66 7.93
CA LEU A 143 -2.02 0.05 9.26
C LEU A 143 -2.73 0.98 10.26
N LEU A 144 -2.34 2.25 10.26
CA LEU A 144 -2.87 3.24 11.19
C LEU A 144 -4.37 3.52 10.99
N PRO A 145 -4.87 3.79 9.77
CA PRO A 145 -6.29 3.95 9.53
C PRO A 145 -7.12 2.74 9.94
N MET A 146 -6.68 1.53 9.57
CA MET A 146 -7.40 0.31 9.92
C MET A 146 -7.49 0.09 11.44
N TYR A 147 -6.38 0.34 12.17
CA TYR A 147 -6.38 0.25 13.63
C TYR A 147 -7.44 1.16 14.25
N PHE A 148 -7.53 2.41 13.81
CA PHE A 148 -8.52 3.35 14.32
C PHE A 148 -9.94 3.05 13.84
N LEU A 149 -10.12 2.64 12.59
CA LEU A 149 -11.44 2.29 12.06
C LEU A 149 -12.06 1.13 12.87
N VAL A 150 -11.31 0.06 13.10
CA VAL A 150 -11.76 -1.06 13.94
C VAL A 150 -11.90 -0.63 15.39
N GLY A 151 -10.92 0.07 15.98
CA GLY A 151 -10.90 0.40 17.41
C GLY A 151 -11.94 1.43 17.85
N ILE A 152 -12.40 2.32 16.98
CA ILE A 152 -13.37 3.38 17.33
C ILE A 152 -14.81 3.00 16.93
N TRP A 153 -14.99 2.47 15.71
CA TRP A 153 -16.31 2.19 15.12
C TRP A 153 -16.68 0.71 15.12
N GLY A 154 -15.80 -0.17 15.60
CA GLY A 154 -16.07 -1.60 15.76
C GLY A 154 -17.11 -1.91 16.83
N GLY A 155 -17.42 -3.19 16.98
CA GLY A 155 -18.42 -3.74 17.89
C GLY A 155 -17.96 -3.85 19.37
N PRO A 156 -18.51 -4.82 20.11
CA PRO A 156 -18.27 -4.90 21.57
C PRO A 156 -16.82 -5.20 21.96
N ARG A 157 -16.06 -5.94 21.16
CA ARG A 157 -14.65 -6.32 21.44
C ARG A 157 -13.63 -5.58 20.59
N LYS A 158 -14.00 -4.44 20.02
CA LYS A 158 -13.21 -3.64 19.08
C LYS A 158 -11.79 -3.32 19.54
N GLU A 159 -11.58 -3.04 20.83
CA GLU A 159 -10.24 -2.72 21.37
C GLU A 159 -9.32 -3.94 21.25
N TYR A 160 -9.80 -5.12 21.64
CA TYR A 160 -9.07 -6.37 21.49
C TYR A 160 -8.77 -6.67 20.01
N ALA A 161 -9.77 -6.55 19.16
CA ALA A 161 -9.65 -6.79 17.74
C ALA A 161 -8.63 -5.85 17.06
N ALA A 162 -8.70 -4.55 17.37
CA ALA A 162 -7.77 -3.54 16.85
C ALA A 162 -6.32 -3.80 17.30
N ILE A 163 -6.10 -4.07 18.60
CA ILE A 163 -4.76 -4.36 19.12
C ILE A 163 -4.21 -5.65 18.52
N LYS A 164 -5.02 -6.70 18.44
CA LYS A 164 -4.61 -7.97 17.83
C LYS A 164 -4.22 -7.78 16.35
N PHE A 165 -5.07 -7.12 15.57
CA PHE A 165 -4.79 -6.75 14.19
C PHE A 165 -3.47 -6.01 14.06
N PHE A 166 -3.28 -4.94 14.87
CA PHE A 166 -2.09 -4.12 14.84
C PHE A 166 -0.83 -4.92 15.14
N LEU A 167 -0.80 -5.69 16.23
CA LEU A 167 0.38 -6.45 16.64
C LEU A 167 0.74 -7.55 15.62
N PHE A 168 -0.25 -8.28 15.10
CA PHE A 168 0.00 -9.31 14.08
C PHE A 168 0.58 -8.70 12.81
N THR A 169 -0.06 -7.67 12.29
CA THR A 169 0.37 -7.04 11.03
C THR A 169 1.70 -6.31 11.18
N LEU A 170 1.96 -5.66 12.32
CA LEU A 170 3.25 -5.04 12.61
C LEU A 170 4.37 -6.07 12.68
N ALA A 171 4.17 -7.21 13.33
CA ALA A 171 5.16 -8.28 13.38
C ALA A 171 5.52 -8.79 11.98
N GLY A 172 4.50 -8.98 11.11
CA GLY A 172 4.72 -9.33 9.71
C GLY A 172 5.49 -8.28 8.93
N SER A 173 5.16 -7.01 9.15
CA SER A 173 5.81 -5.87 8.52
C SER A 173 7.29 -5.74 8.91
N VAL A 174 7.63 -6.01 10.17
CA VAL A 174 9.04 -6.01 10.62
C VAL A 174 9.85 -7.09 9.89
N LEU A 175 9.30 -8.29 9.70
CA LEU A 175 9.97 -9.34 8.92
C LEU A 175 10.17 -8.92 7.46
N LEU A 176 9.17 -8.29 6.86
CA LEU A 176 9.25 -7.75 5.51
C LEU A 176 10.33 -6.65 5.42
N LEU A 177 10.39 -5.75 6.40
CA LEU A 177 11.39 -4.69 6.48
C LEU A 177 12.82 -5.27 6.54
N LEU A 178 13.06 -6.26 7.40
CA LEU A 178 14.37 -6.90 7.52
C LEU A 178 14.80 -7.57 6.21
N ALA A 179 13.88 -8.28 5.55
CA ALA A 179 14.16 -8.90 4.26
C ALA A 179 14.43 -7.84 3.17
N MET A 180 13.66 -6.75 3.14
CA MET A 180 13.84 -5.63 2.23
C MET A 180 15.20 -4.96 2.40
N LEU A 181 15.63 -4.70 3.64
CA LEU A 181 16.95 -4.13 3.93
C LEU A 181 18.07 -5.07 3.53
N ALA A 182 17.93 -6.37 3.81
CA ALA A 182 18.92 -7.35 3.38
C ALA A 182 19.03 -7.42 1.85
N MET A 183 17.91 -7.35 1.12
CA MET A 183 17.91 -7.24 -0.34
C MET A 183 18.60 -5.96 -0.82
N TYR A 184 18.28 -4.82 -0.22
CA TYR A 184 18.89 -3.52 -0.56
C TYR A 184 20.43 -3.56 -0.45
N PHE A 185 20.96 -4.02 0.67
CA PHE A 185 22.42 -4.08 0.87
C PHE A 185 23.13 -5.08 -0.04
N ASN A 186 22.40 -5.98 -0.68
CA ASN A 186 22.94 -7.05 -1.51
C ASN A 186 22.49 -6.98 -2.97
N THR A 187 21.88 -5.88 -3.40
CA THR A 187 21.51 -5.63 -4.80
C THR A 187 22.12 -4.32 -5.28
N ILE A 188 22.83 -4.37 -6.40
CA ILE A 188 23.46 -3.21 -7.02
C ILE A 188 22.69 -2.86 -8.29
N ASP A 189 22.28 -1.61 -8.42
CA ASP A 189 21.68 -1.10 -9.65
C ASP A 189 22.75 -1.00 -10.76
N PRO A 190 22.57 -1.69 -11.88
CA PRO A 190 23.55 -1.66 -12.98
C PRO A 190 23.72 -0.26 -13.60
N ALA A 191 22.70 0.61 -13.49
CA ALA A 191 22.78 1.95 -14.06
C ALA A 191 23.59 2.92 -13.19
N THR A 192 23.54 2.76 -11.86
CA THR A 192 24.17 3.70 -10.92
C THR A 192 25.39 3.14 -10.20
N GLY A 193 25.58 1.83 -10.18
CA GLY A 193 26.62 1.12 -9.43
C GLY A 193 26.43 1.19 -7.89
N LYS A 194 25.26 1.59 -7.40
CA LYS A 194 24.93 1.74 -5.99
C LYS A 194 23.88 0.74 -5.55
N ASN A 195 23.76 0.54 -4.24
CA ASN A 195 22.67 -0.25 -3.67
C ASN A 195 21.32 0.39 -4.02
N THR A 196 20.31 -0.45 -4.26
CA THR A 196 19.02 0.02 -4.78
C THR A 196 17.83 -0.67 -4.12
N PHE A 197 16.73 0.07 -3.96
CA PHE A 197 15.41 -0.45 -3.65
C PHE A 197 14.54 -0.65 -4.89
N ASN A 198 15.06 -0.44 -6.10
CA ASN A 198 14.32 -0.66 -7.33
C ASN A 198 13.95 -2.14 -7.47
N MET A 199 12.66 -2.46 -7.42
CA MET A 199 12.17 -3.83 -7.49
C MET A 199 12.53 -4.51 -8.81
N LEU A 200 12.53 -3.78 -9.91
CA LEU A 200 12.91 -4.34 -11.22
C LEU A 200 14.39 -4.76 -11.27
N ALA A 201 15.27 -3.98 -10.64
CA ALA A 201 16.68 -4.35 -10.49
C ALA A 201 16.87 -5.51 -9.50
N MET A 202 16.06 -5.58 -8.44
CA MET A 202 16.07 -6.67 -7.46
C MET A 202 15.55 -8.01 -8.00
N MET A 203 14.77 -8.00 -9.07
CA MET A 203 14.28 -9.23 -9.72
C MET A 203 15.37 -9.93 -10.54
N ASP A 204 16.41 -9.21 -10.97
CA ASP A 204 17.50 -9.79 -11.77
C ASP A 204 18.61 -10.29 -10.84
N GLN A 205 18.84 -11.60 -10.84
CA GLN A 205 19.89 -12.25 -10.06
C GLN A 205 21.30 -11.79 -10.43
N ALA A 206 21.52 -11.28 -11.63
CA ALA A 206 22.80 -10.72 -12.05
C ALA A 206 23.24 -9.53 -11.18
N ASN A 207 22.28 -8.78 -10.66
CA ASN A 207 22.50 -7.60 -9.81
C ASN A 207 22.75 -7.94 -8.33
N HIS A 208 22.61 -9.23 -7.94
CA HIS A 208 22.78 -9.68 -6.56
C HIS A 208 24.24 -9.88 -6.21
N SER A 209 24.59 -9.57 -4.95
CA SER A 209 25.89 -9.92 -4.38
C SER A 209 26.12 -11.44 -4.33
N GLU A 210 27.37 -11.85 -4.20
CA GLU A 210 27.71 -13.27 -4.01
C GLU A 210 27.04 -13.84 -2.75
N TRP A 211 26.95 -13.05 -1.69
CA TRP A 211 26.27 -13.49 -0.47
C TRP A 211 24.79 -13.80 -0.71
N LEU A 212 24.08 -13.02 -1.49
CA LEU A 212 22.65 -13.28 -1.77
C LEU A 212 22.48 -14.53 -2.66
N ARG A 213 23.43 -14.76 -3.58
CA ARG A 213 23.41 -15.91 -4.48
C ARG A 213 23.83 -17.24 -3.84
N SER A 214 24.87 -17.21 -3.00
CA SER A 214 25.52 -18.42 -2.47
C SER A 214 25.72 -18.45 -0.95
N GLY A 215 25.41 -17.33 -0.26
CA GLY A 215 25.53 -17.22 1.20
C GLY A 215 24.58 -18.16 1.93
N VAL A 216 24.93 -18.50 3.17
CA VAL A 216 24.19 -19.42 4.02
C VAL A 216 23.76 -18.77 5.33
N ILE A 217 22.47 -18.87 5.68
CA ILE A 217 21.88 -18.47 6.94
C ILE A 217 21.24 -19.71 7.58
N PHE A 218 21.61 -20.06 8.81
CA PHE A 218 21.08 -21.24 9.51
C PHE A 218 21.14 -22.55 8.69
N GLY A 219 22.20 -22.73 7.89
CA GLY A 219 22.39 -23.92 7.05
C GLY A 219 21.51 -23.96 5.78
N LYS A 220 20.84 -22.88 5.43
CA LYS A 220 20.04 -22.71 4.21
C LYS A 220 20.54 -21.51 3.39
N SER A 221 20.26 -21.51 2.09
CA SER A 221 20.67 -20.38 1.25
C SER A 221 20.05 -19.05 1.73
N ALA A 222 20.83 -17.97 1.68
CA ALA A 222 20.41 -16.63 2.08
C ALA A 222 19.15 -16.19 1.31
N GLY A 223 19.13 -16.41 -0.01
CA GLY A 223 17.96 -16.12 -0.84
C GLY A 223 16.69 -16.83 -0.39
N LEU A 224 16.78 -18.14 -0.03
CA LEU A 224 15.63 -18.87 0.52
C LEU A 224 15.15 -18.28 1.85
N MET A 225 16.07 -17.94 2.75
CA MET A 225 15.71 -17.38 4.05
C MET A 225 15.05 -16.01 3.92
N LEU A 226 15.52 -15.15 3.01
CA LEU A 226 14.87 -13.88 2.72
C LEU A 226 13.50 -14.07 2.07
N TRP A 227 13.37 -15.02 1.14
CA TRP A 227 12.09 -15.37 0.55
C TRP A 227 11.09 -15.84 1.61
N VAL A 228 11.51 -16.71 2.54
CA VAL A 228 10.66 -17.18 3.66
C VAL A 228 10.25 -16.02 4.55
N ALA A 229 11.16 -15.10 4.88
CA ALA A 229 10.85 -13.93 5.69
C ALA A 229 9.81 -13.01 5.01
N MET A 230 9.98 -12.72 3.71
CA MET A 230 9.00 -11.98 2.93
C MET A 230 7.66 -12.72 2.84
N PHE A 231 7.70 -14.03 2.56
CA PHE A 231 6.49 -14.84 2.50
C PHE A 231 5.70 -14.83 3.81
N ILE A 232 6.36 -14.98 4.96
CA ILE A 232 5.72 -14.89 6.27
C ILE A 232 5.13 -13.49 6.50
N GLY A 233 5.87 -12.43 6.16
CA GLY A 233 5.39 -11.05 6.26
C GLY A 233 4.10 -10.83 5.48
N PHE A 234 4.04 -11.28 4.23
CA PHE A 234 2.84 -11.22 3.40
C PHE A 234 1.74 -12.17 3.91
N ALA A 235 2.10 -13.40 4.32
CA ALA A 235 1.15 -14.40 4.83
C ALA A 235 0.43 -13.93 6.10
N ILE A 236 1.08 -13.14 6.94
CA ILE A 236 0.45 -12.51 8.11
C ILE A 236 -0.58 -11.48 7.66
N LYS A 237 -0.26 -10.62 6.71
CA LYS A 237 -1.16 -9.55 6.24
C LYS A 237 -2.31 -10.08 5.37
N VAL A 238 -2.05 -11.11 4.53
CA VAL A 238 -3.04 -11.78 3.65
C VAL A 238 -3.84 -12.86 4.39
N PRO A 239 -3.82 -12.92 5.68
CA PRO A 239 -4.17 -13.91 6.67
C PRO A 239 -4.15 -15.37 6.18
N LEU A 240 -2.99 -15.86 5.76
CA LEU A 240 -2.80 -17.28 5.44
C LEU A 240 -2.69 -18.13 6.71
N PHE A 241 -3.18 -19.36 6.65
CA PHE A 241 -2.96 -20.31 7.75
C PHE A 241 -1.44 -20.54 7.99
N PRO A 242 -0.94 -20.50 9.21
CA PRO A 242 -1.62 -20.41 10.52
C PRO A 242 -1.79 -18.97 11.06
N PHE A 243 -1.46 -17.93 10.31
CA PHE A 243 -1.41 -16.52 10.76
C PHE A 243 -2.76 -15.78 10.64
N HIS A 244 -3.83 -16.47 10.28
CA HIS A 244 -5.15 -15.91 9.96
C HIS A 244 -6.00 -15.47 11.17
N THR A 245 -5.57 -15.77 12.39
CA THR A 245 -6.44 -15.65 13.60
C THR A 245 -6.82 -14.23 13.97
N TRP A 246 -6.17 -13.21 13.41
CA TRP A 246 -6.55 -11.81 13.60
C TRP A 246 -7.73 -11.39 12.71
N LEU A 247 -7.88 -12.02 11.54
CA LEU A 247 -8.89 -11.63 10.55
C LEU A 247 -10.32 -11.78 11.07
N PRO A 248 -10.75 -12.95 11.65
CA PRO A 248 -12.10 -13.08 12.18
C PRO A 248 -12.43 -12.02 13.23
N ASP A 249 -11.52 -11.71 14.15
CA ASP A 249 -11.76 -10.70 15.18
C ASP A 249 -11.87 -9.30 14.56
N ALA A 250 -11.01 -8.93 13.61
CA ALA A 250 -11.01 -7.60 13.01
C ALA A 250 -12.21 -7.36 12.05
N HIS A 251 -12.76 -8.42 11.42
CA HIS A 251 -13.86 -8.29 10.46
C HIS A 251 -15.24 -8.54 11.06
N VAL A 252 -15.33 -9.20 12.21
CA VAL A 252 -16.61 -9.42 12.92
C VAL A 252 -16.93 -8.22 13.84
N GLU A 253 -15.92 -7.55 14.36
CA GLU A 253 -16.06 -6.36 15.15
C GLU A 253 -16.09 -5.10 14.27
#